data_b501e17d20c6a05ab5ad6be2ce576989
#
_entry.id   b501e17d20c6a05ab5ad6be2ce576989
#
_cell.length_a   1.000
_cell.length_b   1.000
_cell.length_c   1.000
_cell.angle_alpha   90.00
_cell.angle_beta   90.00
_cell.angle_gamma   90.00
#
_symmetry.space_group_name_H-M   'P 1'
#
loop_
_entity.id
_entity.type
_entity.pdbx_description
1 polymer ?
#
loop_
_entity_poly.entity_id
_entity_poly.type
_entity_poly.pdbx_seq_one_letter_code
_entity_poly.pdbx_strand_id
1 'polypeptide(L)'
;MKILIIGFSKIKYMPYINFCLSAMDRQKSDIHVIYWNRDLADEDVSALSGTTLHEFRKFQPDDAPKLSKLKSFRAFRKYASAVLDKVKPDRIVILHSLPGVLLSDRLTGEYSGRYIFDYRDYTYEGIPPYRQIIHRLVHCSFCTFVSSDGFRKYLPSDCPEKIHTSHNLLEASLEHRNERLLHGMPSEKIRVAFWGFIRHRDVNLEIIKKFAADRRFELHYYGREQEIAEELKSYVSRTGAENVFFHGEYRPEERYGFARNTDLIHNIYDDKNMMSAMGNKYYDGIIFGIPQICMRGSFMGERCTAAGVGFECCPYDADFTENVYNYYHGIDNASFVQACDREVGRVTEEYNDGKKCCSEFFEER
;
A
#
# COMPACT_ATOMS: atom_id res chain seq x y z
N MET A 1 10.43 -14.49 24.76
CA MET A 1 9.98 -15.15 23.50
C MET A 1 10.89 -14.70 22.37
N LYS A 2 11.28 -15.65 21.49
CA LYS A 2 12.06 -15.32 20.27
C LYS A 2 11.12 -15.13 19.09
N ILE A 3 11.23 -14.00 18.44
CA ILE A 3 10.39 -13.64 17.30
C ILE A 3 11.27 -13.39 16.08
N LEU A 4 10.92 -13.96 14.94
CA LEU A 4 11.60 -13.71 13.67
C LEU A 4 10.63 -13.07 12.67
N ILE A 5 10.95 -11.86 12.23
CA ILE A 5 10.24 -11.17 11.17
C ILE A 5 11.02 -11.36 9.87
N ILE A 6 10.36 -11.83 8.81
CA ILE A 6 11.00 -12.11 7.52
C ILE A 6 10.43 -11.19 6.47
N GLY A 7 11.23 -10.17 6.10
CA GLY A 7 10.95 -9.25 5.01
C GLY A 7 11.69 -9.59 3.73
N PHE A 8 11.30 -8.99 2.61
CA PHE A 8 11.83 -9.29 1.27
C PHE A 8 12.35 -8.06 0.51
N SER A 9 12.46 -6.95 1.19
CA SER A 9 12.99 -5.69 0.66
C SER A 9 13.74 -4.93 1.75
N LYS A 10 14.26 -3.75 1.42
CA LYS A 10 14.83 -2.82 2.40
C LYS A 10 13.77 -2.38 3.41
N ILE A 11 14.20 -2.04 4.62
CA ILE A 11 13.33 -1.68 5.74
C ILE A 11 12.49 -0.44 5.40
N LYS A 12 13.09 0.57 4.75
CA LYS A 12 12.38 1.78 4.28
C LYS A 12 11.19 1.51 3.35
N TYR A 13 11.17 0.35 2.70
CA TYR A 13 10.07 -0.09 1.83
C TYR A 13 9.08 -1.04 2.52
N MET A 14 9.28 -1.30 3.83
CA MET A 14 8.42 -2.15 4.65
C MET A 14 7.88 -1.41 5.89
N PRO A 15 7.32 -0.19 5.77
CA PRO A 15 6.84 0.57 6.94
C PRO A 15 5.73 -0.17 7.71
N TYR A 16 5.03 -1.08 7.06
CA TYR A 16 4.01 -1.94 7.65
C TYR A 16 4.55 -2.95 8.69
N ILE A 17 5.87 -3.14 8.80
CA ILE A 17 6.49 -3.90 9.91
C ILE A 17 6.08 -3.31 11.27
N ASN A 18 5.85 -2.00 11.32
CA ASN A 18 5.47 -1.29 12.54
C ASN A 18 4.10 -1.74 13.08
N PHE A 19 3.21 -2.24 12.22
CA PHE A 19 1.93 -2.81 12.64
C PHE A 19 2.15 -3.98 13.62
N CYS A 20 3.01 -4.92 13.26
CA CYS A 20 3.35 -6.03 14.16
C CYS A 20 4.22 -5.60 15.33
N LEU A 21 5.22 -4.73 15.10
CA LEU A 21 6.11 -4.27 16.17
C LEU A 21 5.38 -3.50 17.28
N SER A 22 4.32 -2.76 16.94
CA SER A 22 3.51 -2.03 17.92
C SER A 22 2.62 -2.94 18.77
N ALA A 23 2.37 -4.18 18.32
CA ALA A 23 1.60 -5.18 19.04
C ALA A 23 2.47 -6.09 19.94
N MET A 24 3.81 -5.92 19.92
CA MET A 24 4.76 -6.74 20.69
C MET A 24 5.22 -6.03 21.97
N ASP A 25 5.41 -6.77 23.05
CA ASP A 25 6.22 -6.31 24.20
C ASP A 25 7.71 -6.42 23.84
N ARG A 26 8.28 -5.33 23.31
CA ARG A 26 9.67 -5.29 22.85
C ARG A 26 10.69 -5.49 23.96
N GLN A 27 10.33 -5.25 25.21
CA GLN A 27 11.23 -5.42 26.35
C GLN A 27 11.35 -6.90 26.77
N LYS A 28 10.31 -7.69 26.52
CA LYS A 28 10.27 -9.13 26.87
C LYS A 28 10.55 -10.05 25.69
N SER A 29 10.77 -9.49 24.50
CA SER A 29 10.93 -10.26 23.28
C SER A 29 12.33 -10.09 22.68
N ASP A 30 12.94 -11.22 22.29
CA ASP A 30 14.16 -11.26 21.48
C ASP A 30 13.76 -11.23 20.01
N ILE A 31 13.81 -10.03 19.40
CA ILE A 31 13.29 -9.79 18.07
C ILE A 31 14.41 -9.80 17.04
N HIS A 32 14.28 -10.66 16.05
CA HIS A 32 15.15 -10.78 14.90
C HIS A 32 14.42 -10.35 13.64
N VAL A 33 15.09 -9.63 12.72
CA VAL A 33 14.51 -9.17 11.46
C VAL A 33 15.41 -9.55 10.30
N ILE A 34 14.91 -10.35 9.35
CA ILE A 34 15.56 -10.58 8.06
C ILE A 34 15.04 -9.52 7.08
N TYR A 35 15.94 -8.86 6.36
CA TYR A 35 15.61 -7.96 5.27
C TYR A 35 16.57 -8.14 4.10
N TRP A 36 16.14 -7.75 2.90
CA TRP A 36 16.96 -7.87 1.70
C TRP A 36 17.43 -6.51 1.21
N ASN A 37 18.74 -6.25 1.31
CA ASN A 37 19.39 -5.11 0.70
C ASN A 37 19.72 -5.42 -0.77
N ARG A 38 18.85 -4.93 -1.67
CA ARG A 38 18.91 -5.24 -3.11
C ARG A 38 19.81 -4.31 -3.92
N ASP A 39 20.01 -3.08 -3.48
CA ASP A 39 20.81 -2.07 -4.15
C ASP A 39 22.22 -1.95 -3.56
N LEU A 40 22.51 -2.69 -2.49
CA LEU A 40 23.78 -2.70 -1.75
C LEU A 40 24.14 -1.38 -1.09
N ALA A 41 23.27 -0.37 -1.15
CA ALA A 41 23.47 0.91 -0.48
C ALA A 41 23.13 0.79 1.01
N ASP A 42 23.81 1.58 1.81
CA ASP A 42 23.54 1.66 3.24
C ASP A 42 22.11 2.17 3.49
N GLU A 43 21.54 1.73 4.59
CA GLU A 43 20.17 2.07 4.98
C GLU A 43 20.13 2.49 6.45
N ASP A 44 19.39 3.55 6.74
CA ASP A 44 19.08 3.90 8.13
C ASP A 44 18.10 2.87 8.71
N VAL A 45 18.58 2.15 9.70
CA VAL A 45 17.82 1.10 10.41
C VAL A 45 17.49 1.49 11.84
N SER A 46 17.68 2.77 12.21
CA SER A 46 17.46 3.29 13.58
C SER A 46 16.04 3.02 14.10
N ALA A 47 15.04 2.99 13.22
CA ALA A 47 13.65 2.64 13.55
C ALA A 47 13.49 1.23 14.14
N LEU A 48 14.47 0.33 13.88
CA LEU A 48 14.52 -1.04 14.41
C LEU A 48 15.54 -1.20 15.55
N SER A 49 15.92 -0.10 16.22
CA SER A 49 16.83 -0.20 17.38
C SER A 49 16.25 -1.15 18.43
N GLY A 50 17.15 -1.94 19.06
CA GLY A 50 16.76 -2.98 20.01
C GLY A 50 16.33 -4.30 19.37
N THR A 51 16.48 -4.48 18.03
CA THR A 51 16.28 -5.76 17.35
C THR A 51 17.60 -6.28 16.77
N THR A 52 17.69 -7.60 16.57
CA THR A 52 18.84 -8.22 15.88
C THR A 52 18.54 -8.28 14.39
N LEU A 53 19.33 -7.56 13.59
CA LEU A 53 19.16 -7.49 12.14
C LEU A 53 19.95 -8.58 11.43
N HIS A 54 19.33 -9.22 10.44
CA HIS A 54 19.93 -10.18 9.54
C HIS A 54 19.82 -9.68 8.11
N GLU A 55 20.84 -8.98 7.65
CA GLU A 55 20.88 -8.43 6.29
C GLU A 55 21.21 -9.53 5.27
N PHE A 56 20.31 -9.75 4.31
CA PHE A 56 20.64 -10.48 3.09
C PHE A 56 21.11 -9.49 2.03
N ARG A 57 22.43 -9.43 1.82
CA ARG A 57 23.08 -8.47 0.92
C ARG A 57 23.31 -9.09 -0.45
N LYS A 58 22.49 -8.74 -1.42
CA LYS A 58 22.64 -9.22 -2.79
C LYS A 58 21.98 -8.27 -3.78
N PHE A 59 22.77 -7.80 -4.77
CA PHE A 59 22.27 -6.93 -5.82
C PHE A 59 21.17 -7.61 -6.65
N GLN A 60 20.03 -6.92 -6.81
CA GLN A 60 18.89 -7.40 -7.59
C GLN A 60 18.06 -6.21 -8.06
N PRO A 61 18.27 -5.71 -9.30
CA PRO A 61 17.45 -4.65 -9.86
C PRO A 61 16.00 -5.13 -10.10
N ASP A 62 15.06 -4.19 -10.06
CA ASP A 62 13.63 -4.52 -10.18
C ASP A 62 13.27 -5.05 -11.57
N ASP A 63 13.95 -4.60 -12.60
CA ASP A 63 13.81 -5.01 -14.02
C ASP A 63 14.61 -6.26 -14.39
N ALA A 64 15.35 -6.87 -13.44
CA ALA A 64 16.20 -8.03 -13.71
C ALA A 64 15.45 -9.18 -14.40
N PRO A 65 16.11 -9.92 -15.31
CA PRO A 65 15.54 -11.07 -15.98
C PRO A 65 15.02 -12.15 -15.01
N LYS A 66 13.94 -12.84 -15.38
CA LYS A 66 13.28 -13.86 -14.55
C LYS A 66 14.24 -14.93 -14.00
N LEU A 67 15.21 -15.39 -14.80
CA LEU A 67 16.21 -16.38 -14.39
C LEU A 67 17.16 -15.85 -13.30
N SER A 68 17.55 -14.57 -13.40
CA SER A 68 18.35 -13.91 -12.37
C SER A 68 17.56 -13.79 -11.06
N LYS A 69 16.29 -13.38 -11.13
CA LYS A 69 15.39 -13.34 -9.96
C LYS A 69 15.29 -14.70 -9.28
N LEU A 70 15.14 -15.78 -10.05
CA LEU A 70 15.03 -17.13 -9.50
C LEU A 70 16.29 -17.56 -8.74
N LYS A 71 17.50 -17.24 -9.26
CA LYS A 71 18.77 -17.50 -8.55
C LYS A 71 18.83 -16.71 -7.23
N SER A 72 18.38 -15.46 -7.23
CA SER A 72 18.37 -14.65 -6.03
C SER A 72 17.36 -15.14 -4.99
N PHE A 73 16.19 -15.60 -5.43
CA PHE A 73 15.17 -16.18 -4.56
C PHE A 73 15.66 -17.48 -3.89
N ARG A 74 16.35 -18.33 -4.64
CA ARG A 74 16.99 -19.55 -4.07
C ARG A 74 18.07 -19.19 -3.02
N ALA A 75 18.88 -18.17 -3.30
CA ALA A 75 19.89 -17.70 -2.36
C ALA A 75 19.24 -17.10 -1.10
N PHE A 76 18.17 -16.30 -1.24
CA PHE A 76 17.41 -15.77 -0.12
C PHE A 76 16.80 -16.90 0.72
N ARG A 77 16.16 -17.90 0.10
CA ARG A 77 15.61 -19.06 0.81
C ARG A 77 16.68 -19.76 1.64
N LYS A 78 17.87 -20.01 1.04
CA LYS A 78 18.99 -20.65 1.76
C LYS A 78 19.43 -19.82 2.96
N TYR A 79 19.55 -18.51 2.78
CA TYR A 79 19.92 -17.58 3.84
C TYR A 79 18.88 -17.54 4.97
N ALA A 80 17.62 -17.34 4.61
CA ALA A 80 16.52 -17.28 5.58
C ALA A 80 16.35 -18.59 6.35
N SER A 81 16.51 -19.76 5.69
CA SER A 81 16.51 -21.06 6.35
C SER A 81 17.67 -21.22 7.34
N ALA A 82 18.87 -20.76 7.01
CA ALA A 82 20.01 -20.79 7.93
C ALA A 82 19.78 -19.90 9.17
N VAL A 83 19.15 -18.74 8.99
CA VAL A 83 18.76 -17.86 10.11
C VAL A 83 17.69 -18.54 10.97
N LEU A 84 16.66 -19.15 10.35
CA LEU A 84 15.63 -19.95 11.07
C LEU A 84 16.27 -21.04 11.94
N ASP A 85 17.20 -21.81 11.39
CA ASP A 85 17.88 -22.88 12.10
C ASP A 85 18.74 -22.37 13.27
N LYS A 86 19.34 -21.21 13.11
CA LYS A 86 20.16 -20.53 14.14
C LYS A 86 19.33 -19.94 15.27
N VAL A 87 18.28 -19.19 14.90
CA VAL A 87 17.44 -18.44 15.84
C VAL A 87 16.48 -19.37 16.57
N LYS A 88 15.89 -20.33 15.84
CA LYS A 88 14.83 -21.23 16.33
C LYS A 88 13.70 -20.44 17.00
N PRO A 89 13.00 -19.57 16.23
CA PRO A 89 12.01 -18.66 16.78
C PRO A 89 10.79 -19.41 17.34
N ASP A 90 10.20 -18.86 18.40
CA ASP A 90 8.91 -19.31 18.92
C ASP A 90 7.77 -18.88 18.01
N ARG A 91 7.88 -17.67 17.44
CA ARG A 91 6.90 -17.01 16.57
C ARG A 91 7.57 -16.41 15.34
N ILE A 92 6.86 -16.42 14.21
CA ILE A 92 7.35 -15.86 12.93
C ILE A 92 6.33 -14.86 12.39
N VAL A 93 6.80 -13.76 11.82
CA VAL A 93 6.00 -12.86 10.99
C VAL A 93 6.55 -12.87 9.58
N ILE A 94 5.74 -13.27 8.62
CA ILE A 94 6.11 -13.29 7.19
C ILE A 94 5.52 -12.05 6.53
N LEU A 95 6.39 -11.13 6.14
CA LEU A 95 6.00 -9.92 5.42
C LEU A 95 6.05 -10.17 3.91
N HIS A 96 4.90 -10.13 3.26
CA HIS A 96 4.74 -10.39 1.83
C HIS A 96 4.58 -11.88 1.44
N SER A 97 3.91 -12.12 0.29
CA SER A 97 3.62 -13.46 -0.22
C SER A 97 4.88 -14.28 -0.57
N LEU A 98 5.87 -13.62 -1.20
CA LEU A 98 7.02 -14.31 -1.78
C LEU A 98 7.92 -15.01 -0.76
N PRO A 99 8.35 -14.41 0.36
CA PRO A 99 9.11 -15.12 1.39
C PRO A 99 8.29 -16.26 2.01
N GLY A 100 6.97 -16.09 2.15
CA GLY A 100 6.09 -17.17 2.60
C GLY A 100 6.14 -18.38 1.67
N VAL A 101 6.03 -18.16 0.35
CA VAL A 101 6.11 -19.24 -0.66
C VAL A 101 7.49 -19.88 -0.66
N LEU A 102 8.57 -19.09 -0.54
CA LEU A 102 9.94 -19.62 -0.51
C LEU A 102 10.22 -20.51 0.69
N LEU A 103 9.56 -20.27 1.83
CA LEU A 103 9.72 -21.01 3.09
C LEU A 103 8.51 -21.90 3.43
N SER A 104 7.63 -22.14 2.45
CA SER A 104 6.33 -22.80 2.68
C SER A 104 6.44 -24.17 3.32
N ASP A 105 7.48 -24.97 2.98
CA ASP A 105 7.75 -26.27 3.58
C ASP A 105 7.99 -26.19 5.10
N ARG A 106 8.75 -25.18 5.55
CA ARG A 106 9.02 -24.95 6.97
C ARG A 106 7.77 -24.39 7.68
N LEU A 107 7.13 -23.39 7.06
CA LEU A 107 5.98 -22.69 7.64
C LEU A 107 4.78 -23.61 7.81
N THR A 108 4.46 -24.43 6.79
CA THR A 108 3.32 -25.36 6.86
C THR A 108 3.62 -26.69 7.54
N GLY A 109 4.86 -26.94 7.94
CA GLY A 109 5.32 -28.10 8.71
C GLY A 109 5.65 -27.71 10.15
N GLU A 110 6.94 -27.48 10.40
CA GLU A 110 7.50 -27.21 11.73
C GLU A 110 6.84 -26.00 12.43
N TYR A 111 6.50 -24.93 11.67
CA TYR A 111 5.95 -23.68 12.22
C TYR A 111 4.45 -23.51 12.00
N SER A 112 3.73 -24.58 11.67
CA SER A 112 2.27 -24.52 11.51
C SER A 112 1.60 -24.00 12.79
N GLY A 113 0.69 -23.00 12.64
CA GLY A 113 0.04 -22.30 13.76
C GLY A 113 0.94 -21.29 14.50
N ARG A 114 2.23 -21.20 14.16
CA ARG A 114 3.19 -20.34 14.85
C ARG A 114 3.70 -19.17 14.00
N TYR A 115 2.95 -18.77 12.96
CA TYR A 115 3.30 -17.61 12.15
C TYR A 115 2.09 -16.78 11.77
N ILE A 116 2.33 -15.46 11.64
CA ILE A 116 1.48 -14.51 10.97
C ILE A 116 1.91 -14.42 9.50
N PHE A 117 0.95 -14.45 8.58
CA PHE A 117 1.18 -14.27 7.16
C PHE A 117 0.62 -12.92 6.70
N ASP A 118 1.49 -11.95 6.35
CA ASP A 118 1.09 -10.62 5.87
C ASP A 118 1.09 -10.59 4.33
N TYR A 119 -0.10 -10.77 3.75
CA TYR A 119 -0.33 -10.82 2.32
C TYR A 119 -0.73 -9.43 1.80
N ARG A 120 0.19 -8.75 1.10
CA ARG A 120 0.01 -7.33 0.73
C ARG A 120 -0.20 -7.06 -0.74
N ASP A 121 0.26 -7.95 -1.62
CA ASP A 121 0.25 -7.72 -3.05
C ASP A 121 -0.03 -8.99 -3.83
N TYR A 122 -0.75 -8.85 -4.95
CA TYR A 122 -0.86 -9.88 -5.96
C TYR A 122 0.50 -10.07 -6.66
N THR A 123 1.00 -11.29 -6.72
CA THR A 123 2.29 -11.62 -7.31
C THR A 123 2.16 -12.60 -8.48
N TYR A 124 1.94 -13.88 -8.17
CA TYR A 124 1.86 -14.98 -9.14
C TYR A 124 0.63 -15.87 -8.91
N GLU A 125 -0.41 -15.38 -8.25
CA GLU A 125 -1.62 -16.15 -7.91
C GLU A 125 -2.42 -16.62 -9.13
N GLY A 126 -2.16 -16.02 -10.30
CA GLY A 126 -2.64 -16.54 -11.58
C GLY A 126 -2.05 -17.90 -11.99
N ILE A 127 -0.96 -18.33 -11.33
CA ILE A 127 -0.32 -19.64 -11.51
C ILE A 127 -0.89 -20.61 -10.49
N PRO A 128 -1.65 -21.65 -10.89
CA PRO A 128 -2.34 -22.53 -9.95
C PRO A 128 -1.49 -23.14 -8.84
N PRO A 129 -0.29 -23.68 -9.09
CA PRO A 129 0.56 -24.20 -8.02
C PRO A 129 0.98 -23.14 -7.00
N TYR A 130 1.24 -21.89 -7.45
CA TYR A 130 1.57 -20.78 -6.55
C TYR A 130 0.38 -20.46 -5.65
N ARG A 131 -0.83 -20.32 -6.22
CA ARG A 131 -2.06 -20.07 -5.45
C ARG A 131 -2.35 -21.17 -4.44
N GLN A 132 -2.11 -22.45 -4.76
CA GLN A 132 -2.27 -23.56 -3.83
C GLN A 132 -1.31 -23.44 -2.63
N ILE A 133 -0.07 -23.01 -2.85
CA ILE A 133 0.89 -22.75 -1.77
C ILE A 133 0.38 -21.59 -0.88
N ILE A 134 -0.11 -20.49 -1.48
CA ILE A 134 -0.69 -19.39 -0.73
C ILE A 134 -1.87 -19.85 0.12
N HIS A 135 -2.81 -20.64 -0.44
CA HIS A 135 -3.94 -21.18 0.32
C HIS A 135 -3.46 -22.03 1.51
N ARG A 136 -2.48 -22.90 1.29
CA ARG A 136 -1.90 -23.71 2.35
C ARG A 136 -1.22 -22.88 3.44
N LEU A 137 -0.53 -21.79 3.04
CA LEU A 137 0.06 -20.85 4.00
C LEU A 137 -1.01 -20.17 4.86
N VAL A 138 -2.14 -19.77 4.29
CA VAL A 138 -3.27 -19.19 5.03
C VAL A 138 -3.85 -20.21 6.01
N HIS A 139 -4.15 -21.43 5.57
CA HIS A 139 -4.71 -22.48 6.44
C HIS A 139 -3.79 -22.81 7.62
N CYS A 140 -2.48 -22.86 7.39
CA CYS A 140 -1.50 -23.21 8.42
C CYS A 140 -1.01 -22.00 9.24
N SER A 141 -1.40 -20.76 8.91
CA SER A 141 -1.07 -19.58 9.72
C SER A 141 -1.88 -19.55 11.03
N PHE A 142 -1.40 -18.81 12.01
CA PHE A 142 -2.23 -18.36 13.13
C PHE A 142 -3.32 -17.41 12.61
N CYS A 143 -2.88 -16.35 11.93
CA CYS A 143 -3.75 -15.46 11.16
C CYS A 143 -3.01 -14.91 9.92
N THR A 144 -3.80 -14.40 8.97
CA THR A 144 -3.32 -13.76 7.76
C THR A 144 -3.82 -12.32 7.71
N PHE A 145 -2.94 -11.38 7.45
CA PHE A 145 -3.31 -10.00 7.19
C PHE A 145 -3.33 -9.72 5.69
N VAL A 146 -4.32 -8.95 5.24
CA VAL A 146 -4.36 -8.37 3.90
C VAL A 146 -4.30 -6.85 3.99
N SER A 147 -3.62 -6.19 3.05
CA SER A 147 -3.57 -4.72 2.99
C SER A 147 -4.83 -4.12 2.35
N SER A 148 -5.68 -4.95 1.77
CA SER A 148 -6.95 -4.59 1.13
C SER A 148 -7.85 -5.80 1.06
N ASP A 149 -9.13 -5.64 1.35
CA ASP A 149 -10.12 -6.71 1.17
C ASP A 149 -10.26 -7.16 -0.29
N GLY A 150 -9.88 -6.32 -1.25
CA GLY A 150 -9.83 -6.70 -2.66
C GLY A 150 -8.88 -7.85 -2.97
N PHE A 151 -7.96 -8.16 -2.08
CA PHE A 151 -7.07 -9.33 -2.21
C PHE A 151 -7.71 -10.63 -1.70
N ARG A 152 -8.80 -10.59 -0.92
CA ARG A 152 -9.45 -11.80 -0.38
C ARG A 152 -9.88 -12.78 -1.48
N LYS A 153 -10.21 -12.28 -2.68
CA LYS A 153 -10.56 -13.12 -3.85
C LYS A 153 -9.45 -14.07 -4.31
N TYR A 154 -8.22 -13.87 -3.88
CA TYR A 154 -7.06 -14.73 -4.19
C TYR A 154 -6.74 -15.73 -3.07
N LEU A 155 -7.40 -15.60 -1.93
CA LEU A 155 -7.19 -16.39 -0.73
C LEU A 155 -8.29 -17.45 -0.57
N PRO A 156 -8.12 -18.46 0.31
CA PRO A 156 -9.16 -19.45 0.56
C PRO A 156 -10.39 -18.82 1.20
N SER A 157 -11.58 -19.24 0.78
CA SER A 157 -12.86 -18.72 1.27
C SER A 157 -13.43 -19.53 2.44
N ASP A 158 -12.81 -20.64 2.79
CA ASP A 158 -13.28 -21.60 3.81
C ASP A 158 -12.68 -21.35 5.21
N CYS A 159 -11.85 -20.31 5.36
CA CYS A 159 -11.30 -19.87 6.65
C CYS A 159 -11.27 -18.33 6.79
N PRO A 160 -12.42 -17.65 6.59
CA PRO A 160 -12.48 -16.18 6.61
C PRO A 160 -12.10 -15.58 7.97
N GLU A 161 -12.29 -16.32 9.06
CA GLU A 161 -11.96 -15.92 10.43
C GLU A 161 -10.46 -15.75 10.66
N LYS A 162 -9.62 -16.36 9.83
CA LYS A 162 -8.17 -16.19 9.88
C LYS A 162 -7.66 -14.98 9.12
N ILE A 163 -8.51 -14.33 8.30
CA ILE A 163 -8.08 -13.26 7.40
C ILE A 163 -8.58 -11.92 7.92
N HIS A 164 -7.65 -11.08 8.34
CA HIS A 164 -7.91 -9.74 8.87
C HIS A 164 -7.33 -8.67 7.92
N THR A 165 -7.87 -7.46 7.98
CA THR A 165 -7.33 -6.35 7.18
C THR A 165 -6.38 -5.50 8.02
N SER A 166 -5.11 -5.41 7.60
CA SER A 166 -4.14 -4.47 8.17
C SER A 166 -4.05 -3.26 7.24
N HIS A 167 -4.90 -2.29 7.46
CA HIS A 167 -4.94 -1.09 6.65
C HIS A 167 -3.58 -0.37 6.61
N ASN A 168 -3.26 0.25 5.46
CA ASN A 168 -2.11 1.15 5.33
C ASN A 168 -2.39 2.51 6.00
N LEU A 169 -3.06 2.48 7.14
CA LEU A 169 -3.41 3.66 7.93
C LEU A 169 -2.17 4.21 8.62
N LEU A 170 -1.89 5.48 8.40
CA LEU A 170 -0.90 6.21 9.16
C LEU A 170 -1.60 6.90 10.33
N GLU A 171 -1.47 6.36 11.55
CA GLU A 171 -2.18 6.84 12.75
C GLU A 171 -1.96 8.35 12.99
N ALA A 172 -0.71 8.84 12.75
CA ALA A 172 -0.41 10.28 12.87
C ALA A 172 -1.25 11.17 11.95
N SER A 173 -1.75 10.64 10.82
CA SER A 173 -2.62 11.40 9.92
C SER A 173 -4.01 11.68 10.52
N LEU A 174 -4.45 10.91 11.52
CA LEU A 174 -5.75 11.10 12.17
C LEU A 174 -5.85 12.45 12.92
N GLU A 175 -4.72 13.04 13.32
CA GLU A 175 -4.65 14.37 13.91
C GLU A 175 -5.01 15.48 12.90
N HIS A 176 -4.95 15.17 11.60
CA HIS A 176 -5.26 16.07 10.49
C HIS A 176 -6.64 15.82 9.85
N ARG A 177 -7.60 15.33 10.65
CA ARG A 177 -8.96 15.12 10.15
C ARG A 177 -9.56 16.40 9.59
N ASN A 178 -10.20 16.25 8.43
CA ASN A 178 -10.87 17.34 7.74
C ASN A 178 -9.96 18.53 7.36
N GLU A 179 -8.64 18.27 7.20
CA GLU A 179 -7.62 19.29 6.92
C GLU A 179 -8.01 20.18 5.72
N ARG A 180 -8.53 19.57 4.62
CA ARG A 180 -8.99 20.29 3.45
C ARG A 180 -10.23 21.14 3.73
N LEU A 181 -11.19 20.60 4.48
CA LEU A 181 -12.45 21.29 4.80
C LEU A 181 -12.24 22.48 5.76
N LEU A 182 -11.33 22.33 6.74
CA LEU A 182 -11.06 23.35 7.75
C LEU A 182 -10.10 24.44 7.25
N HIS A 183 -9.13 24.07 6.42
CA HIS A 183 -8.00 24.95 6.05
C HIS A 183 -7.79 25.07 4.55
N GLY A 184 -8.73 24.58 3.73
CA GLY A 184 -8.61 24.62 2.28
C GLY A 184 -8.68 26.04 1.73
N MET A 185 -7.86 26.31 0.72
CA MET A 185 -7.83 27.60 0.02
C MET A 185 -8.82 27.59 -1.15
N PRO A 186 -9.64 28.64 -1.31
CA PRO A 186 -10.50 28.78 -2.49
C PRO A 186 -9.69 28.77 -3.78
N SER A 187 -10.27 28.25 -4.84
CA SER A 187 -9.70 28.27 -6.20
C SER A 187 -10.82 28.40 -7.22
N GLU A 188 -10.56 29.08 -8.33
CA GLU A 188 -11.46 29.14 -9.48
C GLU A 188 -11.45 27.85 -10.29
N LYS A 189 -10.39 27.07 -10.18
CA LYS A 189 -10.22 25.80 -10.88
C LYS A 189 -10.26 24.63 -9.90
N ILE A 190 -10.70 23.47 -10.37
CA ILE A 190 -10.66 22.23 -9.60
C ILE A 190 -9.22 21.69 -9.61
N ARG A 191 -8.59 21.64 -8.45
CA ARG A 191 -7.22 21.14 -8.28
C ARG A 191 -7.25 19.64 -8.03
N VAL A 192 -6.87 18.89 -9.05
CA VAL A 192 -6.73 17.43 -8.98
C VAL A 192 -5.29 17.08 -8.62
N ALA A 193 -5.07 16.34 -7.58
CA ALA A 193 -3.72 15.98 -7.16
C ALA A 193 -3.48 14.48 -7.06
N PHE A 194 -2.25 14.11 -7.37
CA PHE A 194 -1.66 12.80 -7.11
C PHE A 194 -0.44 12.99 -6.23
N TRP A 195 -0.29 12.17 -5.19
CA TRP A 195 0.96 12.09 -4.45
C TRP A 195 1.41 10.66 -4.21
N GLY A 196 2.71 10.44 -4.37
CA GLY A 196 3.35 9.13 -4.29
C GLY A 196 4.34 8.90 -5.42
N PHE A 197 4.70 7.66 -5.64
CA PHE A 197 5.61 7.29 -6.71
C PHE A 197 4.91 7.35 -8.08
N ILE A 198 5.40 8.21 -8.99
CA ILE A 198 4.83 8.40 -10.33
C ILE A 198 5.24 7.24 -11.24
N ARG A 199 4.31 6.33 -11.48
CA ARG A 199 4.43 5.10 -12.31
C ARG A 199 3.20 4.99 -13.21
N HIS A 200 3.10 3.87 -13.97
CA HIS A 200 1.95 3.61 -14.85
C HIS A 200 1.83 4.68 -15.94
N ARG A 201 2.81 4.66 -16.86
CA ARG A 201 3.00 5.66 -17.92
C ARG A 201 1.72 5.94 -18.70
N ASP A 202 1.09 4.90 -19.23
CA ASP A 202 0.02 5.06 -20.23
C ASP A 202 -1.25 5.68 -19.62
N VAL A 203 -1.66 5.22 -18.45
CA VAL A 203 -2.82 5.80 -17.76
C VAL A 203 -2.56 7.24 -17.31
N ASN A 204 -1.36 7.55 -16.78
CA ASN A 204 -1.02 8.93 -16.41
C ASN A 204 -0.93 9.85 -17.64
N LEU A 205 -0.41 9.36 -18.77
CA LEU A 205 -0.39 10.11 -20.00
C LEU A 205 -1.82 10.45 -20.48
N GLU A 206 -2.75 9.50 -20.37
CA GLU A 206 -4.14 9.74 -20.75
C GLU A 206 -4.82 10.73 -19.79
N ILE A 207 -4.61 10.61 -18.48
CA ILE A 207 -5.09 11.59 -17.48
C ILE A 207 -4.57 13.00 -17.79
N ILE A 208 -3.26 13.13 -18.07
CA ILE A 208 -2.65 14.42 -18.44
C ILE A 208 -3.30 14.99 -19.70
N LYS A 209 -3.49 14.20 -20.76
CA LYS A 209 -4.15 14.65 -22.00
C LYS A 209 -5.54 15.21 -21.73
N LYS A 210 -6.33 14.51 -20.93
CA LYS A 210 -7.71 14.91 -20.62
C LYS A 210 -7.75 16.21 -19.81
N PHE A 211 -7.02 16.29 -18.71
CA PHE A 211 -7.02 17.50 -17.88
C PHE A 211 -6.29 18.68 -18.53
N ALA A 212 -5.21 18.44 -19.29
CA ALA A 212 -4.53 19.50 -20.04
C ALA A 212 -5.45 20.21 -21.07
N ALA A 213 -6.38 19.46 -21.65
CA ALA A 213 -7.35 20.01 -22.60
C ALA A 213 -8.53 20.76 -21.96
N ASP A 214 -8.67 20.71 -20.64
CA ASP A 214 -9.81 21.28 -19.91
C ASP A 214 -9.34 22.34 -18.90
N ARG A 215 -9.57 23.63 -19.21
CA ARG A 215 -9.11 24.76 -18.38
C ARG A 215 -9.82 24.89 -17.04
N ARG A 216 -10.89 24.12 -16.79
CA ARG A 216 -11.59 24.09 -15.49
C ARG A 216 -10.74 23.40 -14.41
N PHE A 217 -9.69 22.67 -14.81
CA PHE A 217 -8.86 21.87 -13.92
C PHE A 217 -7.42 22.35 -13.88
N GLU A 218 -6.77 22.05 -12.75
CA GLU A 218 -5.32 21.99 -12.57
C GLU A 218 -4.94 20.59 -12.09
N LEU A 219 -3.89 20.01 -12.68
CA LEU A 219 -3.39 18.67 -12.32
C LEU A 219 -2.01 18.78 -11.67
N HIS A 220 -1.90 18.29 -10.45
CA HIS A 220 -0.70 18.39 -9.63
C HIS A 220 -0.15 17.02 -9.29
N TYR A 221 1.13 16.78 -9.61
CA TYR A 221 1.87 15.58 -9.24
C TYR A 221 2.91 15.91 -8.18
N TYR A 222 2.81 15.25 -7.01
CA TYR A 222 3.77 15.31 -5.93
C TYR A 222 4.38 13.92 -5.75
N GLY A 223 5.70 13.79 -5.77
CA GLY A 223 6.31 12.51 -5.45
C GLY A 223 7.57 12.17 -6.22
N ARG A 224 8.02 10.96 -5.93
CA ARG A 224 9.25 10.46 -6.51
C ARG A 224 9.12 10.31 -8.02
N GLU A 225 10.05 10.94 -8.71
CA GLU A 225 10.15 10.97 -10.15
C GLU A 225 11.23 9.99 -10.62
N GLN A 226 10.97 9.30 -11.73
CA GLN A 226 11.89 8.44 -12.46
C GLN A 226 11.66 8.66 -13.96
N GLU A 227 12.23 7.81 -14.81
CA GLU A 227 12.15 7.89 -16.26
C GLU A 227 10.72 8.18 -16.78
N ILE A 228 9.70 7.52 -16.22
CA ILE A 228 8.29 7.75 -16.58
C ILE A 228 7.87 9.20 -16.32
N ALA A 229 8.26 9.78 -15.20
CA ALA A 229 7.93 11.17 -14.89
C ALA A 229 8.60 12.15 -15.88
N GLU A 230 9.85 11.87 -16.27
CA GLU A 230 10.55 12.68 -17.28
C GLU A 230 9.85 12.61 -18.65
N GLU A 231 9.34 11.43 -19.05
CA GLU A 231 8.54 11.29 -20.26
C GLU A 231 7.24 12.10 -20.20
N LEU A 232 6.54 12.06 -19.06
CA LEU A 232 5.30 12.82 -18.85
C LEU A 232 5.56 14.34 -18.87
N LYS A 233 6.62 14.82 -18.21
CA LYS A 233 7.06 16.21 -18.25
C LYS A 233 7.41 16.66 -19.67
N SER A 234 8.12 15.82 -20.41
CA SER A 234 8.47 16.09 -21.81
C SER A 234 7.22 16.23 -22.69
N TYR A 235 6.19 15.41 -22.43
CA TYR A 235 4.89 15.55 -23.09
C TYR A 235 4.23 16.90 -22.77
N VAL A 236 4.12 17.27 -21.48
CA VAL A 236 3.53 18.53 -21.02
C VAL A 236 4.25 19.73 -21.64
N SER A 237 5.58 19.75 -21.60
CA SER A 237 6.39 20.82 -22.22
C SER A 237 6.16 20.93 -23.74
N ARG A 238 6.13 19.81 -24.45
CA ARG A 238 5.93 19.80 -25.91
C ARG A 238 4.53 20.24 -26.33
N THR A 239 3.51 19.97 -25.52
CA THR A 239 2.12 20.37 -25.81
C THR A 239 1.79 21.77 -25.30
N GLY A 240 2.65 22.39 -24.51
CA GLY A 240 2.42 23.71 -23.92
C GLY A 240 1.28 23.72 -22.91
N ALA A 241 1.01 22.60 -22.22
CA ALA A 241 -0.04 22.53 -21.22
C ALA A 241 0.36 23.37 -19.98
N GLU A 242 -0.41 24.41 -19.68
CA GLU A 242 -0.12 25.37 -18.61
C GLU A 242 -0.78 25.01 -17.26
N ASN A 243 -1.61 23.97 -17.24
CA ASN A 243 -2.40 23.54 -16.08
C ASN A 243 -2.00 22.17 -15.52
N VAL A 244 -0.80 21.68 -15.84
CA VAL A 244 -0.24 20.43 -15.32
C VAL A 244 1.11 20.72 -14.65
N PHE A 245 1.25 20.33 -13.37
CA PHE A 245 2.37 20.72 -12.54
C PHE A 245 3.03 19.48 -11.90
N PHE A 246 4.37 19.44 -11.90
CA PHE A 246 5.17 18.43 -11.21
C PHE A 246 6.00 19.11 -10.13
N HIS A 247 5.84 18.67 -8.89
CA HIS A 247 6.43 19.32 -7.70
C HIS A 247 7.66 18.57 -7.14
N GLY A 248 7.96 17.36 -7.66
CA GLY A 248 9.07 16.56 -7.18
C GLY A 248 8.78 15.80 -5.89
N GLU A 249 9.83 15.25 -5.30
CA GLU A 249 9.73 14.51 -4.04
C GLU A 249 9.33 15.42 -2.87
N TYR A 250 8.64 14.84 -1.92
CA TYR A 250 8.15 15.52 -0.72
C TYR A 250 8.43 14.66 0.53
N ARG A 251 8.53 15.33 1.67
CA ARG A 251 8.57 14.65 2.97
C ARG A 251 7.16 14.34 3.44
N PRO A 252 6.94 13.24 4.19
CA PRO A 252 5.60 12.82 4.64
C PRO A 252 4.74 13.94 5.26
N GLU A 253 5.36 14.86 6.00
CA GLU A 253 4.70 15.96 6.70
C GLU A 253 4.20 17.05 5.73
N GLU A 254 4.81 17.19 4.58
CA GLU A 254 4.43 18.20 3.56
C GLU A 254 3.07 17.89 2.93
N ARG A 255 2.59 16.62 3.06
CA ARG A 255 1.25 16.20 2.59
C ARG A 255 0.13 17.08 3.16
N TYR A 256 0.22 17.47 4.41
CA TYR A 256 -0.79 18.31 5.05
C TYR A 256 -0.91 19.69 4.39
N GLY A 257 0.22 20.22 3.91
CA GLY A 257 0.25 21.51 3.20
C GLY A 257 -0.42 21.45 1.83
N PHE A 258 -0.06 20.48 0.98
CA PHE A 258 -0.69 20.40 -0.35
C PHE A 258 -2.09 19.77 -0.31
N ALA A 259 -2.44 18.98 0.70
CA ALA A 259 -3.81 18.51 0.92
C ALA A 259 -4.81 19.68 1.05
N ARG A 260 -4.43 20.78 1.73
CA ARG A 260 -5.25 22.00 1.83
C ARG A 260 -5.56 22.64 0.48
N ASN A 261 -4.67 22.45 -0.49
CA ASN A 261 -4.79 22.99 -1.84
C ASN A 261 -5.25 21.95 -2.87
N THR A 262 -5.84 20.82 -2.43
CA THR A 262 -6.33 19.76 -3.28
C THR A 262 -7.84 19.65 -3.18
N ASP A 263 -8.52 19.69 -4.32
CA ASP A 263 -9.97 19.56 -4.40
C ASP A 263 -10.42 18.13 -4.69
N LEU A 264 -9.61 17.39 -5.44
CA LEU A 264 -9.81 15.96 -5.75
C LEU A 264 -8.48 15.20 -5.69
N ILE A 265 -8.48 14.01 -5.11
CA ILE A 265 -7.36 13.07 -5.22
C ILE A 265 -7.63 12.12 -6.39
N HIS A 266 -6.66 11.92 -7.28
CA HIS A 266 -6.79 10.85 -8.24
C HIS A 266 -6.06 9.59 -7.79
N ASN A 267 -6.81 8.49 -7.77
CA ASN A 267 -6.41 7.12 -7.45
C ASN A 267 -6.64 6.20 -8.66
N ILE A 268 -6.29 6.68 -9.85
CA ILE A 268 -6.55 5.97 -11.09
C ILE A 268 -5.30 5.17 -11.48
N TYR A 269 -5.46 3.84 -11.56
CA TYR A 269 -4.41 2.88 -11.89
C TYR A 269 -5.01 1.77 -12.76
N ASP A 270 -4.24 1.21 -13.66
CA ASP A 270 -4.67 0.20 -14.64
C ASP A 270 -3.94 -1.14 -14.53
N ASP A 271 -3.08 -1.33 -13.50
CA ASP A 271 -2.41 -2.61 -13.31
C ASP A 271 -3.19 -3.57 -12.41
N LYS A 272 -2.95 -4.86 -12.61
CA LYS A 272 -3.68 -5.94 -11.97
C LYS A 272 -3.59 -5.94 -10.44
N ASN A 273 -2.45 -5.54 -9.89
CA ASN A 273 -2.29 -5.45 -8.44
C ASN A 273 -3.13 -4.30 -7.88
N MET A 274 -3.00 -3.10 -8.50
CA MET A 274 -3.71 -1.90 -8.07
C MET A 274 -5.23 -2.02 -8.22
N MET A 275 -5.72 -2.84 -9.16
CA MET A 275 -7.16 -3.14 -9.29
C MET A 275 -7.74 -3.85 -8.06
N SER A 276 -6.90 -4.43 -7.20
CA SER A 276 -7.33 -5.11 -5.96
C SER A 276 -6.84 -4.40 -4.70
N ALA A 277 -5.93 -3.43 -4.84
CA ALA A 277 -5.28 -2.76 -3.72
C ALA A 277 -6.11 -1.61 -3.16
N MET A 278 -5.84 -1.28 -1.89
CA MET A 278 -6.26 -0.03 -1.26
C MET A 278 -5.00 0.84 -1.07
N GLY A 279 -4.85 1.86 -1.90
CA GLY A 279 -3.68 2.74 -1.86
C GLY A 279 -3.67 3.69 -0.66
N ASN A 280 -2.48 4.15 -0.25
CA ASN A 280 -2.33 5.07 0.89
C ASN A 280 -3.17 6.36 0.74
N LYS A 281 -3.31 6.87 -0.48
CA LYS A 281 -4.11 8.07 -0.78
C LYS A 281 -5.60 7.92 -0.48
N TYR A 282 -6.13 6.69 -0.47
CA TYR A 282 -7.48 6.44 -0.03
C TYR A 282 -7.69 6.89 1.42
N TYR A 283 -6.75 6.52 2.29
CA TYR A 283 -6.79 6.91 3.72
C TYR A 283 -6.58 8.41 3.87
N ASP A 284 -5.65 9.00 3.13
CA ASP A 284 -5.45 10.45 3.11
C ASP A 284 -6.74 11.18 2.68
N GLY A 285 -7.45 10.68 1.66
CA GLY A 285 -8.70 11.26 1.19
C GLY A 285 -9.80 11.29 2.24
N ILE A 286 -10.05 10.16 2.90
CA ILE A 286 -11.09 10.07 3.94
C ILE A 286 -10.72 10.83 5.22
N ILE A 287 -9.42 10.91 5.55
CA ILE A 287 -8.95 11.63 6.75
C ILE A 287 -8.95 13.14 6.51
N PHE A 288 -8.40 13.59 5.39
CA PHE A 288 -8.28 15.04 5.11
C PHE A 288 -9.58 15.68 4.60
N GLY A 289 -10.60 14.86 4.31
CA GLY A 289 -11.85 15.34 3.76
C GLY A 289 -11.72 15.77 2.29
N ILE A 290 -11.05 14.96 1.47
CA ILE A 290 -10.83 15.21 0.05
C ILE A 290 -11.52 14.12 -0.77
N PRO A 291 -12.48 14.48 -1.65
CA PRO A 291 -13.13 13.53 -2.54
C PRO A 291 -12.13 12.87 -3.49
N GLN A 292 -12.40 11.63 -3.90
CA GLN A 292 -11.47 10.82 -4.66
C GLN A 292 -12.05 10.40 -6.01
N ILE A 293 -11.23 10.40 -7.06
CA ILE A 293 -11.55 9.76 -8.33
C ILE A 293 -10.70 8.50 -8.50
N CYS A 294 -11.35 7.38 -8.76
CA CYS A 294 -10.73 6.06 -8.80
C CYS A 294 -11.00 5.37 -10.13
N MET A 295 -10.12 4.43 -10.51
CA MET A 295 -10.33 3.63 -11.71
C MET A 295 -11.61 2.79 -11.58
N ARG A 296 -12.46 2.85 -12.60
CA ARG A 296 -13.69 2.04 -12.71
C ARG A 296 -13.36 0.55 -12.63
N GLY A 297 -14.14 -0.19 -11.82
CA GLY A 297 -13.99 -1.63 -11.59
C GLY A 297 -12.78 -2.00 -10.73
N SER A 298 -12.10 -1.02 -10.10
CA SER A 298 -11.11 -1.29 -9.06
C SER A 298 -11.81 -1.44 -7.71
N PHE A 299 -11.27 -2.28 -6.83
CA PHE A 299 -11.78 -2.44 -5.47
C PHE A 299 -11.86 -1.11 -4.72
N MET A 300 -10.85 -0.24 -4.91
CA MET A 300 -10.83 1.08 -4.31
C MET A 300 -11.93 1.98 -4.85
N GLY A 301 -12.22 1.92 -6.17
CA GLY A 301 -13.30 2.66 -6.81
C GLY A 301 -14.66 2.23 -6.30
N GLU A 302 -14.93 0.91 -6.31
CA GLU A 302 -16.16 0.33 -5.74
C GLU A 302 -16.36 0.77 -4.29
N ARG A 303 -15.29 0.73 -3.48
CA ARG A 303 -15.32 1.13 -2.07
C ARG A 303 -15.59 2.63 -1.90
N CYS A 304 -14.88 3.49 -2.65
CA CYS A 304 -15.08 4.93 -2.61
C CYS A 304 -16.52 5.32 -2.95
N THR A 305 -17.07 4.72 -4.00
CA THR A 305 -18.43 4.97 -4.46
C THR A 305 -19.46 4.49 -3.43
N ALA A 306 -19.31 3.26 -2.94
CA ALA A 306 -20.22 2.68 -1.94
C ALA A 306 -20.21 3.45 -0.61
N ALA A 307 -19.06 3.97 -0.20
CA ALA A 307 -18.92 4.75 1.02
C ALA A 307 -19.37 6.22 0.85
N GLY A 308 -19.52 6.72 -0.37
CA GLY A 308 -19.84 8.12 -0.67
C GLY A 308 -18.64 9.07 -0.51
N VAL A 309 -17.41 8.55 -0.60
CA VAL A 309 -16.17 9.33 -0.43
C VAL A 309 -15.41 9.54 -1.75
N GLY A 310 -15.94 9.05 -2.86
CA GLY A 310 -15.31 9.15 -4.16
C GLY A 310 -16.20 8.70 -5.30
N PHE A 311 -15.64 8.68 -6.49
CA PHE A 311 -16.31 8.42 -7.74
C PHE A 311 -15.46 7.52 -8.65
N GLU A 312 -16.10 6.51 -9.27
CA GLU A 312 -15.46 5.66 -10.26
C GLU A 312 -15.49 6.31 -11.65
N CYS A 313 -14.33 6.40 -12.29
CA CYS A 313 -14.18 6.96 -13.63
C CYS A 313 -13.12 6.20 -14.44
N CYS A 314 -13.09 6.45 -15.73
CA CYS A 314 -12.11 5.88 -16.63
C CYS A 314 -11.52 7.00 -17.53
N PRO A 315 -10.20 7.24 -17.50
CA PRO A 315 -9.61 8.34 -18.29
C PRO A 315 -9.70 8.11 -19.80
N TYR A 316 -9.99 6.89 -20.23
CA TYR A 316 -10.18 6.55 -21.65
C TYR A 316 -11.58 6.91 -22.18
N ASP A 317 -12.54 7.27 -21.32
CA ASP A 317 -13.87 7.72 -21.71
C ASP A 317 -13.80 9.12 -22.37
N ALA A 318 -14.65 9.35 -23.36
CA ALA A 318 -14.69 10.64 -24.05
C ALA A 318 -15.10 11.79 -23.12
N ASP A 319 -16.04 11.51 -22.21
CA ASP A 319 -16.67 12.45 -21.28
C ASP A 319 -16.02 12.45 -19.87
N PHE A 320 -14.80 11.93 -19.75
CA PHE A 320 -14.09 11.78 -18.47
C PHE A 320 -14.07 13.08 -17.65
N THR A 321 -13.57 14.20 -18.20
CA THR A 321 -13.47 15.46 -17.45
C THR A 321 -14.83 16.04 -17.12
N GLU A 322 -15.83 15.87 -18.00
CA GLU A 322 -17.19 16.33 -17.74
C GLU A 322 -17.83 15.56 -16.58
N ASN A 323 -17.63 14.24 -16.52
CA ASN A 323 -18.12 13.41 -15.42
C ASN A 323 -17.44 13.76 -14.09
N VAL A 324 -16.13 14.04 -14.11
CA VAL A 324 -15.38 14.49 -12.93
C VAL A 324 -15.86 15.87 -12.47
N TYR A 325 -16.11 16.80 -13.41
CA TYR A 325 -16.64 18.12 -13.12
C TYR A 325 -18.03 18.07 -12.47
N ASN A 326 -18.93 17.29 -13.06
CA ASN A 326 -20.29 17.12 -12.54
C ASN A 326 -20.30 16.43 -11.17
N TYR A 327 -19.46 15.41 -10.98
CA TYR A 327 -19.28 14.76 -9.67
C TYR A 327 -18.85 15.78 -8.61
N TYR A 328 -17.80 16.58 -8.88
CA TYR A 328 -17.26 17.53 -7.90
C TYR A 328 -18.31 18.58 -7.49
N HIS A 329 -19.03 19.14 -8.46
CA HIS A 329 -20.07 20.14 -8.18
C HIS A 329 -21.36 19.56 -7.60
N GLY A 330 -21.56 18.26 -7.73
CA GLY A 330 -22.70 17.53 -7.13
C GLY A 330 -22.48 17.09 -5.68
N ILE A 331 -21.28 17.30 -5.11
CA ILE A 331 -20.98 16.91 -3.74
C ILE A 331 -21.75 17.77 -2.73
N ASP A 332 -22.63 17.11 -1.94
CA ASP A 332 -23.15 17.74 -0.73
C ASP A 332 -22.13 17.61 0.41
N ASN A 333 -21.57 18.74 0.82
CA ASN A 333 -20.49 18.78 1.80
C ASN A 333 -20.85 18.11 3.14
N ALA A 334 -22.09 18.30 3.63
CA ALA A 334 -22.50 17.71 4.90
C ALA A 334 -22.55 16.19 4.85
N SER A 335 -23.16 15.64 3.78
CA SER A 335 -23.21 14.20 3.54
C SER A 335 -21.84 13.60 3.30
N PHE A 336 -20.95 14.32 2.59
CA PHE A 336 -19.58 13.89 2.33
C PHE A 336 -18.74 13.80 3.62
N VAL A 337 -18.83 14.80 4.50
CA VAL A 337 -18.14 14.77 5.81
C VAL A 337 -18.60 13.57 6.62
N GLN A 338 -19.92 13.35 6.71
CA GLN A 338 -20.48 12.19 7.42
C GLN A 338 -20.00 10.85 6.81
N ALA A 339 -19.88 10.80 5.48
CA ALA A 339 -19.34 9.62 4.77
C ALA A 339 -17.88 9.35 5.14
N CYS A 340 -17.05 10.39 5.14
CA CYS A 340 -15.66 10.32 5.58
C CYS A 340 -15.57 9.85 7.04
N ASP A 341 -16.39 10.41 7.93
CA ASP A 341 -16.39 10.06 9.35
C ASP A 341 -16.75 8.60 9.58
N ARG A 342 -17.80 8.09 8.89
CA ARG A 342 -18.18 6.68 8.95
C ARG A 342 -17.05 5.78 8.45
N GLU A 343 -16.41 6.16 7.34
CA GLU A 343 -15.38 5.34 6.72
C GLU A 343 -14.08 5.34 7.54
N VAL A 344 -13.68 6.47 8.14
CA VAL A 344 -12.57 6.53 9.09
C VAL A 344 -12.87 5.68 10.32
N GLY A 345 -14.10 5.71 10.84
CA GLY A 345 -14.54 4.86 11.95
C GLY A 345 -14.37 3.38 11.63
N ARG A 346 -14.90 2.93 10.48
CA ARG A 346 -14.78 1.54 10.02
C ARG A 346 -13.31 1.10 9.87
N VAL A 347 -12.50 1.90 9.18
CA VAL A 347 -11.08 1.59 8.97
C VAL A 347 -10.31 1.50 10.30
N THR A 348 -10.62 2.39 11.23
CA THR A 348 -9.98 2.41 12.56
C THR A 348 -10.38 1.19 13.38
N GLU A 349 -11.66 0.79 13.33
CA GLU A 349 -12.17 -0.42 14.00
C GLU A 349 -11.47 -1.67 13.46
N GLU A 350 -11.47 -1.88 12.14
CA GLU A 350 -10.81 -3.02 11.50
C GLU A 350 -9.29 -3.04 11.75
N TYR A 351 -8.65 -1.87 11.78
CA TYR A 351 -7.24 -1.75 12.13
C TYR A 351 -6.95 -2.17 13.57
N ASN A 352 -7.81 -1.77 14.51
CA ASN A 352 -7.69 -2.13 15.93
C ASN A 352 -7.97 -3.62 16.16
N ASP A 353 -8.95 -4.19 15.48
CA ASP A 353 -9.24 -5.63 15.53
C ASP A 353 -8.05 -6.45 15.01
N GLY A 354 -7.44 -5.99 13.91
CA GLY A 354 -6.20 -6.59 13.41
C GLY A 354 -5.05 -6.49 14.41
N LYS A 355 -4.87 -5.33 15.07
CA LYS A 355 -3.86 -5.16 16.12
C LYS A 355 -4.11 -6.10 17.31
N LYS A 356 -5.35 -6.24 17.73
CA LYS A 356 -5.73 -7.16 18.81
C LYS A 356 -5.36 -8.60 18.46
N CYS A 357 -5.73 -9.08 17.27
CA CYS A 357 -5.35 -10.42 16.79
C CYS A 357 -3.82 -10.59 16.75
N CYS A 358 -3.09 -9.56 16.33
CA CYS A 358 -1.62 -9.57 16.33
C CYS A 358 -1.05 -9.66 17.76
N SER A 359 -1.63 -8.96 18.74
CA SER A 359 -1.21 -9.02 20.16
C SER A 359 -1.47 -10.40 20.77
N GLU A 360 -2.65 -10.98 20.52
CA GLU A 360 -3.00 -12.34 20.96
C GLU A 360 -1.97 -13.38 20.48
N PHE A 361 -1.52 -13.25 19.23
CA PHE A 361 -0.47 -14.11 18.68
C PHE A 361 0.85 -14.07 19.48
N PHE A 362 1.22 -12.91 20.01
CA PHE A 362 2.45 -12.74 20.78
C PHE A 362 2.27 -13.03 22.29
N GLU A 363 1.03 -13.13 22.77
CA GLU A 363 0.73 -13.44 24.18
C GLU A 363 0.51 -14.94 24.41
N GLU A 364 0.05 -15.70 23.41
CA GLU A 364 -0.11 -17.15 23.49
C GLU A 364 1.22 -17.85 23.79
N ARG A 365 1.23 -18.70 24.83
CA ARG A 365 2.40 -19.51 25.29
C ARG A 365 2.46 -20.86 24.60
#